data_9bb478a45e7d3fa9b4cc308c46c9e945
#
_entry.id   9bb478a45e7d3fa9b4cc308c46c9e945
#
_cell.length_a   1.000
_cell.length_b   1.000
_cell.length_c   1.000
_cell.angle_alpha   90.00
_cell.angle_beta   90.00
_cell.angle_gamma   90.00
#
_symmetry.space_group_name_H-M   'P 1'
#
loop_
_entity.id
_entity.type
_entity.pdbx_description
1 polymer ?
#
loop_
_entity_poly.entity_id
_entity_poly.type
_entity_poly.pdbx_seq_one_letter_code
_entity_poly.pdbx_strand_id
1 'polypeptide(L)'
;MSCSSPLTRVTLPHDRVTLAAASAVQEVSVWLVGTSGWSYRHWHGRFYPPELPPWEWFSYYLREFATVELNVTFYRLPARQRFREWARQAAQRPGFVFAVKAPRATTHVHRLAGVEPVLGTFLATIEELGSSRGPLLFQLPPGFACDLDRLRSFLDSLPAGQPFAFEFRHPSWFVPAVADAIAGAGGTIVLASGGTHPTPDAFPFVGPLCSVRVHSDLCDIGLTDEEIAQLVTRLASCSDRPGFVYFNNDAFAHAVHDARRLRQALQREGLPVA
;
A
#
# COMPACT_ATOMS: atom_id res chain seq x y z
N MET A 1 -6.57 -32.16 63.09
CA MET A 1 -6.43 -32.83 61.77
C MET A 1 -6.86 -31.86 60.72
N SER A 2 -5.89 -31.23 60.09
CA SER A 2 -6.06 -30.17 59.09
C SER A 2 -5.89 -30.82 57.72
N CYS A 3 -6.89 -30.66 56.89
CA CYS A 3 -6.85 -31.14 55.51
C CYS A 3 -6.94 -29.93 54.60
N SER A 4 -5.80 -29.48 54.10
CA SER A 4 -5.68 -28.40 53.10
C SER A 4 -5.59 -29.05 51.71
N SER A 5 -6.59 -28.75 50.86
CA SER A 5 -6.55 -29.11 49.44
C SER A 5 -5.87 -28.00 48.64
N PRO A 6 -4.98 -28.30 47.68
CA PRO A 6 -4.35 -27.29 46.85
C PRO A 6 -5.26 -26.90 45.69
N LEU A 7 -5.38 -25.62 45.48
CA LEU A 7 -5.97 -25.00 44.29
C LEU A 7 -5.14 -25.24 43.05
N THR A 8 -5.69 -25.99 42.14
CA THR A 8 -5.09 -26.22 40.79
C THR A 8 -5.23 -24.97 39.97
N ARG A 9 -4.12 -24.32 39.68
CA ARG A 9 -4.02 -23.19 38.76
C ARG A 9 -4.17 -23.72 37.34
N VAL A 10 -5.28 -23.44 36.69
CA VAL A 10 -5.46 -23.67 35.25
C VAL A 10 -4.69 -22.61 34.50
N THR A 11 -3.55 -22.99 33.94
CA THR A 11 -2.81 -22.19 32.93
C THR A 11 -3.45 -22.38 31.58
N LEU A 12 -4.07 -21.34 31.06
CA LEU A 12 -4.48 -21.28 29.66
C LEU A 12 -3.24 -21.20 28.77
N PRO A 13 -3.18 -21.93 27.65
CA PRO A 13 -2.09 -21.81 26.71
C PRO A 13 -2.21 -20.46 26.00
N HIS A 14 -1.19 -19.62 26.14
CA HIS A 14 -0.98 -18.49 25.24
C HIS A 14 -0.61 -19.05 23.87
N ASP A 15 -1.60 -19.18 23.01
CA ASP A 15 -1.37 -19.39 21.59
C ASP A 15 -0.60 -18.20 21.03
N ARG A 16 0.69 -18.43 20.84
CA ARG A 16 1.55 -17.59 20.02
C ARG A 16 0.97 -17.65 18.60
N VAL A 17 0.18 -16.65 18.23
CA VAL A 17 -0.06 -16.35 16.83
C VAL A 17 1.27 -15.91 16.24
N THR A 18 2.00 -16.88 15.73
CA THR A 18 3.27 -16.67 15.03
C THR A 18 2.95 -15.90 13.76
N LEU A 19 3.47 -14.69 13.65
CA LEU A 19 3.50 -13.90 12.42
C LEU A 19 4.31 -14.66 11.34
N ALA A 20 3.72 -15.65 10.70
CA ALA A 20 4.34 -16.36 9.58
C ALA A 20 4.51 -15.47 8.33
N ALA A 21 3.85 -14.29 8.28
CA ALA A 21 3.98 -13.34 7.18
C ALA A 21 5.20 -12.41 7.32
N ALA A 22 5.72 -12.18 8.52
CA ALA A 22 6.91 -11.32 8.72
C ALA A 22 8.23 -12.07 8.52
N SER A 23 8.23 -13.40 8.64
CA SER A 23 9.44 -14.21 8.58
C SER A 23 9.90 -14.57 7.16
N ALA A 24 9.07 -14.41 6.14
CA ALA A 24 9.43 -14.74 4.76
C ALA A 24 9.97 -13.55 3.94
N VAL A 25 9.94 -12.33 4.50
CA VAL A 25 10.37 -11.08 3.80
C VAL A 25 11.77 -10.64 4.25
N GLN A 26 12.44 -11.37 5.11
CA GLN A 26 13.61 -10.87 5.84
C GLN A 26 14.97 -11.13 5.17
N GLU A 27 15.05 -11.67 3.95
CA GLU A 27 16.36 -11.97 3.34
C GLU A 27 16.70 -11.27 2.02
N VAL A 28 15.73 -10.66 1.33
CA VAL A 28 16.03 -9.85 0.14
C VAL A 28 15.03 -8.70 0.05
N SER A 29 15.53 -7.47 0.05
CA SER A 29 14.70 -6.28 -0.19
C SER A 29 14.16 -6.32 -1.62
N VAL A 30 12.89 -6.72 -1.78
CA VAL A 30 12.24 -6.88 -3.08
C VAL A 30 11.35 -5.70 -3.38
N TRP A 31 11.46 -5.17 -4.58
CA TRP A 31 10.54 -4.16 -5.11
C TRP A 31 9.28 -4.83 -5.66
N LEU A 32 8.13 -4.42 -5.14
CA LEU A 32 6.82 -4.76 -5.64
C LEU A 32 6.29 -3.59 -6.47
N VAL A 33 6.27 -3.75 -7.79
CA VAL A 33 5.84 -2.71 -8.74
C VAL A 33 4.49 -3.11 -9.32
N GLY A 34 3.51 -2.24 -9.23
CA GLY A 34 2.15 -2.47 -9.73
C GLY A 34 1.42 -1.17 -10.05
N THR A 35 0.11 -1.25 -10.18
CA THR A 35 -0.76 -0.14 -10.54
C THR A 35 -1.79 0.17 -9.46
N SER A 36 -2.33 1.38 -9.48
CA SER A 36 -3.44 1.78 -8.63
C SER A 36 -4.77 1.29 -9.23
N GLY A 37 -5.10 0.02 -9.00
CA GLY A 37 -6.23 -0.68 -9.59
C GLY A 37 -5.87 -1.49 -10.83
N TRP A 38 -6.79 -2.35 -11.24
CA TRP A 38 -6.64 -3.21 -12.44
C TRP A 38 -7.89 -3.25 -13.32
N SER A 39 -9.03 -2.77 -12.84
CA SER A 39 -10.33 -2.94 -13.51
C SER A 39 -10.74 -1.68 -14.27
N TYR A 40 -10.04 -1.41 -15.36
CA TYR A 40 -10.28 -0.23 -16.19
C TYR A 40 -10.69 -0.61 -17.61
N ARG A 41 -11.85 -0.08 -18.07
CA ARG A 41 -12.38 -0.36 -19.42
C ARG A 41 -11.42 0.06 -20.54
N HIS A 42 -10.70 1.17 -20.35
CA HIS A 42 -9.74 1.69 -21.33
C HIS A 42 -8.47 0.85 -21.47
N TRP A 43 -8.26 -0.14 -20.58
CA TRP A 43 -7.18 -1.13 -20.72
C TRP A 43 -7.56 -2.27 -21.67
N HIS A 44 -8.83 -2.42 -22.01
CA HIS A 44 -9.30 -3.42 -22.95
C HIS A 44 -8.78 -3.11 -24.36
N GLY A 45 -8.18 -4.10 -25.02
CA GLY A 45 -7.48 -3.93 -26.30
C GLY A 45 -6.09 -3.29 -26.20
N ARG A 46 -5.62 -2.90 -24.97
CA ARG A 46 -4.28 -2.34 -24.74
C ARG A 46 -3.44 -3.22 -23.82
N PHE A 47 -3.94 -3.50 -22.64
CA PHE A 47 -3.36 -4.44 -21.69
C PHE A 47 -4.11 -5.76 -21.71
N TYR A 48 -5.42 -5.73 -21.61
CA TYR A 48 -6.26 -6.93 -21.73
C TYR A 48 -6.54 -7.22 -23.19
N PRO A 49 -6.38 -8.51 -23.63
CA PRO A 49 -6.80 -8.94 -24.96
C PRO A 49 -8.27 -8.55 -25.26
N PRO A 50 -8.60 -8.18 -26.51
CA PRO A 50 -9.95 -7.77 -26.87
C PRO A 50 -11.04 -8.83 -26.59
N GLU A 51 -10.67 -10.12 -26.61
CA GLU A 51 -11.56 -11.24 -26.34
C GLU A 51 -11.71 -11.54 -24.84
N LEU A 52 -10.86 -10.96 -23.96
CA LEU A 52 -10.83 -11.30 -22.55
C LEU A 52 -11.99 -10.61 -21.79
N PRO A 53 -12.92 -11.37 -21.21
CA PRO A 53 -14.05 -10.78 -20.51
C PRO A 53 -13.62 -10.12 -19.17
N PRO A 54 -14.35 -9.10 -18.69
CA PRO A 54 -13.95 -8.32 -17.50
C PRO A 54 -13.77 -9.15 -16.21
N TRP A 55 -14.47 -10.27 -16.06
CA TRP A 55 -14.32 -11.14 -14.88
C TRP A 55 -13.01 -11.91 -14.85
N GLU A 56 -12.28 -12.00 -15.97
CA GLU A 56 -10.95 -12.61 -16.07
C GLU A 56 -9.81 -11.60 -15.96
N TRP A 57 -10.09 -10.29 -15.96
CA TRP A 57 -9.05 -9.26 -15.93
C TRP A 57 -8.14 -9.37 -14.71
N PHE A 58 -8.67 -9.71 -13.55
CA PHE A 58 -7.81 -9.86 -12.38
C PHE A 58 -6.89 -11.08 -12.49
N SER A 59 -7.38 -12.21 -12.96
CA SER A 59 -6.55 -13.39 -13.20
C SER A 59 -5.48 -13.15 -14.27
N TYR A 60 -5.78 -12.32 -15.27
CA TYR A 60 -4.78 -11.87 -16.26
C TYR A 60 -3.74 -10.95 -15.62
N TYR A 61 -4.17 -9.98 -14.82
CA TYR A 61 -3.30 -9.05 -14.09
C TYR A 61 -2.32 -9.78 -13.17
N LEU A 62 -2.76 -10.82 -12.49
CA LEU A 62 -1.94 -11.66 -11.61
C LEU A 62 -0.77 -12.35 -12.34
N ARG A 63 -0.86 -12.59 -13.65
CA ARG A 63 0.26 -13.16 -14.42
C ARG A 63 1.41 -12.18 -14.59
N GLU A 64 1.09 -10.90 -14.59
CA GLU A 64 2.02 -9.81 -14.86
C GLU A 64 2.61 -9.21 -13.58
N PHE A 65 1.77 -8.88 -12.61
CA PHE A 65 2.14 -8.12 -11.43
C PHE A 65 1.96 -8.91 -10.13
N ALA A 66 2.89 -8.70 -9.17
CA ALA A 66 2.85 -9.32 -7.85
C ALA A 66 2.13 -8.45 -6.79
N THR A 67 1.68 -7.25 -7.17
CA THR A 67 0.98 -6.34 -6.27
C THR A 67 0.01 -5.44 -7.02
N VAL A 68 -0.96 -4.93 -6.28
CA VAL A 68 -1.90 -3.89 -6.75
C VAL A 68 -2.35 -3.03 -5.58
N GLU A 69 -2.62 -1.76 -5.84
CA GLU A 69 -3.25 -0.86 -4.87
C GLU A 69 -4.77 -0.82 -5.11
N LEU A 70 -5.55 -1.20 -4.11
CA LEU A 70 -7.01 -1.14 -4.12
C LEU A 70 -7.49 0.29 -3.88
N ASN A 71 -7.95 0.97 -4.93
CA ASN A 71 -8.51 2.33 -4.83
C ASN A 71 -10.04 2.37 -4.72
N VAL A 72 -10.73 1.28 -5.03
CA VAL A 72 -12.20 1.22 -4.95
C VAL A 72 -12.72 1.48 -3.54
N THR A 73 -11.97 1.08 -2.53
CA THR A 73 -12.26 1.28 -1.10
C THR A 73 -12.32 2.75 -0.69
N PHE A 74 -11.62 3.61 -1.41
CA PHE A 74 -11.66 5.06 -1.20
C PHE A 74 -13.04 5.64 -1.51
N TYR A 75 -13.70 5.19 -2.57
CA TYR A 75 -15.00 5.68 -3.02
C TYR A 75 -16.16 4.95 -2.35
N ARG A 76 -16.05 3.64 -2.27
CA ARG A 76 -17.06 2.75 -1.69
C ARG A 76 -16.38 1.49 -1.18
N LEU A 77 -16.67 1.10 0.05
CA LEU A 77 -16.20 -0.15 0.60
C LEU A 77 -17.00 -1.32 -0.03
N PRO A 78 -16.35 -2.22 -0.80
CA PRO A 78 -17.00 -3.42 -1.30
C PRO A 78 -17.45 -4.36 -0.18
N ALA A 79 -18.41 -5.24 -0.47
CA ALA A 79 -18.83 -6.27 0.48
C ALA A 79 -17.67 -7.23 0.80
N ARG A 80 -17.62 -7.75 2.04
CA ARG A 80 -16.59 -8.71 2.52
C ARG A 80 -16.35 -9.87 1.55
N GLN A 81 -17.43 -10.39 0.96
CA GLN A 81 -17.35 -11.49 -0.01
C GLN A 81 -16.45 -11.16 -1.20
N ARG A 82 -16.43 -9.90 -1.67
CA ARG A 82 -15.57 -9.48 -2.79
C ARG A 82 -14.08 -9.57 -2.41
N PHE A 83 -13.72 -9.22 -1.19
CA PHE A 83 -12.33 -9.36 -0.71
C PHE A 83 -11.92 -10.82 -0.60
N ARG A 84 -12.82 -11.71 -0.14
CA ARG A 84 -12.57 -13.17 -0.15
C ARG A 84 -12.36 -13.70 -1.57
N GLU A 85 -13.15 -13.24 -2.54
CA GLU A 85 -12.98 -13.63 -3.94
C GLU A 85 -11.61 -13.19 -4.48
N TRP A 86 -11.20 -11.95 -4.18
CA TRP A 86 -9.87 -11.45 -4.58
C TRP A 86 -8.74 -12.22 -3.89
N ALA A 87 -8.85 -12.50 -2.60
CA ALA A 87 -7.86 -13.29 -1.87
C ALA A 87 -7.72 -14.70 -2.46
N ARG A 88 -8.85 -15.35 -2.79
CA ARG A 88 -8.84 -16.67 -3.44
C ARG A 88 -8.17 -16.64 -4.82
N GLN A 89 -8.42 -15.62 -5.61
CA GLN A 89 -7.76 -15.47 -6.91
C GLN A 89 -6.26 -15.16 -6.73
N ALA A 90 -5.91 -14.27 -5.80
CA ALA A 90 -4.52 -13.92 -5.50
C ALA A 90 -3.70 -15.11 -5.01
N ALA A 91 -4.31 -16.10 -4.37
CA ALA A 91 -3.65 -17.34 -3.96
C ALA A 91 -3.06 -18.16 -5.13
N GLN A 92 -3.48 -17.88 -6.39
CA GLN A 92 -2.87 -18.46 -7.58
C GLN A 92 -1.46 -17.90 -7.87
N ARG A 93 -1.10 -16.76 -7.26
CA ARG A 93 0.25 -16.20 -7.29
C ARG A 93 0.77 -16.06 -5.85
N PRO A 94 1.55 -17.01 -5.35
CA PRO A 94 2.15 -16.92 -4.02
C PRO A 94 2.92 -15.61 -3.85
N GLY A 95 2.74 -14.96 -2.70
CA GLY A 95 3.38 -13.67 -2.42
C GLY A 95 2.68 -12.45 -3.04
N PHE A 96 1.50 -12.60 -3.67
CA PHE A 96 0.74 -11.44 -4.15
C PHE A 96 0.23 -10.57 -3.00
N VAL A 97 0.41 -9.24 -3.13
CA VAL A 97 0.09 -8.26 -2.08
C VAL A 97 -0.90 -7.21 -2.58
N PHE A 98 -1.96 -6.99 -1.80
CA PHE A 98 -2.87 -5.85 -1.97
C PHE A 98 -2.47 -4.72 -1.01
N ALA A 99 -1.96 -3.60 -1.51
CA ALA A 99 -2.06 -2.35 -0.76
C ALA A 99 -3.50 -1.84 -0.80
N VAL A 100 -3.99 -1.28 0.30
CA VAL A 100 -5.41 -0.89 0.37
C VAL A 100 -5.55 0.57 0.76
N LYS A 101 -6.12 1.38 -0.13
CA LYS A 101 -6.38 2.79 0.15
C LYS A 101 -7.55 2.94 1.10
N ALA A 102 -7.35 3.69 2.18
CA ALA A 102 -8.36 3.96 3.19
C ALA A 102 -9.57 4.73 2.60
N PRO A 103 -10.77 4.58 3.20
CA PRO A 103 -11.98 5.27 2.76
C PRO A 103 -11.80 6.79 2.77
N ARG A 104 -12.42 7.47 1.80
CA ARG A 104 -12.47 8.94 1.70
C ARG A 104 -13.00 9.58 2.98
N ALA A 105 -13.93 8.93 3.64
CA ALA A 105 -14.47 9.38 4.92
C ALA A 105 -13.35 9.57 5.95
N THR A 106 -12.43 8.62 6.10
CA THR A 106 -11.32 8.69 7.06
C THR A 106 -10.38 9.86 6.78
N THR A 107 -9.94 10.02 5.53
CA THR A 107 -8.82 10.92 5.18
C THR A 107 -9.28 12.30 4.71
N HIS A 108 -10.38 12.40 3.97
CA HIS A 108 -10.82 13.63 3.31
C HIS A 108 -11.99 14.31 4.01
N VAL A 109 -12.95 13.55 4.54
CA VAL A 109 -14.14 14.10 5.22
C VAL A 109 -13.80 14.41 6.67
N HIS A 110 -13.44 13.40 7.42
CA HIS A 110 -13.13 13.53 8.85
C HIS A 110 -11.69 13.97 9.14
N ARG A 111 -10.80 13.91 8.13
CA ARG A 111 -9.40 14.33 8.26
C ARG A 111 -8.74 13.75 9.51
N LEU A 112 -8.86 12.43 9.67
CA LEU A 112 -8.32 11.60 10.75
C LEU A 112 -8.96 11.77 12.13
N ALA A 113 -9.99 12.58 12.33
CA ALA A 113 -10.64 12.77 13.63
C ALA A 113 -12.01 12.10 13.69
N GLY A 114 -12.32 11.39 14.80
CA GLY A 114 -13.62 10.73 14.98
C GLY A 114 -13.93 9.67 13.92
N VAL A 115 -12.92 8.90 13.52
CA VAL A 115 -13.01 7.95 12.40
C VAL A 115 -13.19 6.50 12.84
N GLU A 116 -13.22 6.23 14.11
CA GLU A 116 -13.21 4.89 14.70
C GLU A 116 -14.27 3.96 14.12
N PRO A 117 -15.55 4.37 13.92
CA PRO A 117 -16.56 3.50 13.33
C PRO A 117 -16.28 3.14 11.87
N VAL A 118 -15.82 4.13 11.08
CA VAL A 118 -15.49 3.94 9.65
C VAL A 118 -14.23 3.11 9.52
N LEU A 119 -13.22 3.43 10.32
CA LEU A 119 -11.94 2.72 10.34
C LEU A 119 -12.14 1.27 10.80
N GLY A 120 -12.88 1.03 11.86
CA GLY A 120 -13.19 -0.31 12.35
C GLY A 120 -13.93 -1.17 11.32
N THR A 121 -14.95 -0.61 10.66
CA THR A 121 -15.66 -1.31 9.57
C THR A 121 -14.74 -1.61 8.39
N PHE A 122 -13.88 -0.67 8.01
CA PHE A 122 -12.90 -0.86 6.94
C PHE A 122 -11.91 -1.97 7.28
N LEU A 123 -11.27 -1.89 8.45
CA LEU A 123 -10.29 -2.89 8.90
C LEU A 123 -10.90 -4.30 8.96
N ALA A 124 -12.07 -4.45 9.59
CA ALA A 124 -12.77 -5.73 9.66
C ALA A 124 -13.15 -6.29 8.28
N THR A 125 -13.38 -5.42 7.30
CA THR A 125 -13.72 -5.86 5.95
C THR A 125 -12.50 -6.36 5.18
N ILE A 126 -11.37 -5.64 5.27
CA ILE A 126 -10.15 -6.00 4.53
C ILE A 126 -9.39 -7.18 5.16
N GLU A 127 -9.73 -7.60 6.38
CA GLU A 127 -9.25 -8.86 6.97
C GLU A 127 -9.49 -10.07 6.07
N GLU A 128 -10.52 -10.03 5.25
CA GLU A 128 -10.86 -11.08 4.28
C GLU A 128 -9.78 -11.28 3.18
N LEU A 129 -8.83 -10.36 3.05
CA LEU A 129 -7.66 -10.53 2.18
C LEU A 129 -6.64 -11.53 2.76
N GLY A 130 -6.72 -11.83 4.05
CA GLY A 130 -5.81 -12.78 4.70
C GLY A 130 -4.34 -12.42 4.54
N SER A 131 -3.52 -13.38 4.16
CA SER A 131 -2.07 -13.20 3.95
C SER A 131 -1.70 -12.31 2.76
N SER A 132 -2.64 -12.03 1.85
CA SER A 132 -2.43 -11.10 0.73
C SER A 132 -2.65 -9.64 1.13
N ARG A 133 -3.05 -9.34 2.39
CA ARG A 133 -3.23 -7.98 2.88
C ARG A 133 -1.87 -7.32 3.13
N GLY A 134 -1.60 -6.26 2.40
CA GLY A 134 -0.40 -5.45 2.53
C GLY A 134 -0.63 -4.13 3.27
N PRO A 135 0.16 -3.08 2.96
CA PRO A 135 0.09 -1.80 3.64
C PRO A 135 -1.23 -1.06 3.36
N LEU A 136 -1.71 -0.34 4.38
CA LEU A 136 -2.84 0.57 4.26
C LEU A 136 -2.34 1.94 3.81
N LEU A 137 -2.96 2.52 2.78
CA LEU A 137 -2.63 3.86 2.32
C LEU A 137 -3.62 4.89 2.88
N PHE A 138 -3.11 5.84 3.65
CA PHE A 138 -3.82 7.03 4.12
C PHE A 138 -3.33 8.26 3.33
N GLN A 139 -3.96 8.54 2.18
CA GLN A 139 -3.66 9.75 1.42
C GLN A 139 -4.47 10.93 1.95
N LEU A 140 -3.81 12.00 2.37
CA LEU A 140 -4.46 13.21 2.86
C LEU A 140 -4.69 14.23 1.72
N PRO A 141 -5.78 15.02 1.79
CA PRO A 141 -6.08 16.00 0.75
C PRO A 141 -5.15 17.23 0.81
N PRO A 142 -4.93 17.93 -0.32
CA PRO A 142 -4.05 19.10 -0.36
C PRO A 142 -4.53 20.28 0.50
N GLY A 143 -5.82 20.37 0.77
CA GLY A 143 -6.37 21.40 1.67
C GLY A 143 -6.31 21.04 3.16
N PHE A 144 -5.52 20.03 3.56
CA PHE A 144 -5.34 19.64 4.96
C PHE A 144 -3.90 19.92 5.39
N ALA A 145 -3.69 21.07 6.01
CA ALA A 145 -2.41 21.45 6.61
C ALA A 145 -2.07 20.56 7.81
N CYS A 146 -0.80 20.50 8.16
CA CYS A 146 -0.28 19.68 9.24
C CYS A 146 -0.98 19.99 10.58
N ASP A 147 -1.50 18.94 11.19
CA ASP A 147 -2.05 18.89 12.54
C ASP A 147 -1.41 17.66 13.21
N LEU A 148 -0.27 17.90 13.87
CA LEU A 148 0.56 16.81 14.39
C LEU A 148 -0.12 16.06 15.54
N ASP A 149 -0.89 16.75 16.37
CA ASP A 149 -1.58 16.14 17.52
C ASP A 149 -2.71 15.23 17.04
N ARG A 150 -3.44 15.65 16.01
CA ARG A 150 -4.45 14.84 15.35
C ARG A 150 -3.83 13.62 14.67
N LEU A 151 -2.68 13.80 14.01
CA LEU A 151 -1.94 12.68 13.42
C LEU A 151 -1.56 11.65 14.49
N ARG A 152 -0.98 12.09 15.61
CA ARG A 152 -0.59 11.21 16.72
C ARG A 152 -1.78 10.44 17.27
N SER A 153 -2.87 11.15 17.57
CA SER A 153 -4.10 10.51 18.06
C SER A 153 -4.65 9.45 17.08
N PHE A 154 -4.55 9.72 15.78
CA PHE A 154 -4.94 8.75 14.75
C PHE A 154 -3.99 7.55 14.71
N LEU A 155 -2.68 7.77 14.80
CA LEU A 155 -1.68 6.69 14.82
C LEU A 155 -1.91 5.73 16.00
N ASP A 156 -2.26 6.26 17.17
CA ASP A 156 -2.59 5.47 18.36
C ASP A 156 -3.84 4.60 18.18
N SER A 157 -4.73 4.95 17.24
CA SER A 157 -5.93 4.17 16.91
C SER A 157 -5.71 3.04 15.92
N LEU A 158 -4.53 2.97 15.29
CA LEU A 158 -4.23 1.92 14.31
C LEU A 158 -3.84 0.60 15.01
N PRO A 159 -4.25 -0.54 14.45
CA PRO A 159 -3.90 -1.84 15.03
C PRO A 159 -2.40 -2.11 14.95
N ALA A 160 -1.83 -2.61 16.02
CA ALA A 160 -0.43 -2.99 16.07
C ALA A 160 -0.09 -4.06 15.01
N GLY A 161 1.09 -3.93 14.39
CA GLY A 161 1.58 -4.90 13.38
C GLY A 161 0.93 -4.79 11.99
N GLN A 162 -0.05 -3.88 11.79
CA GLN A 162 -0.60 -3.61 10.46
C GLN A 162 0.31 -2.61 9.73
N PRO A 163 0.95 -2.96 8.61
CA PRO A 163 1.73 -2.01 7.82
C PRO A 163 0.84 -0.88 7.29
N PHE A 164 1.31 0.35 7.38
CA PHE A 164 0.59 1.49 6.84
C PHE A 164 1.52 2.55 6.27
N ALA A 165 0.98 3.36 5.35
CA ALA A 165 1.71 4.43 4.71
C ALA A 165 0.84 5.68 4.58
N PHE A 166 1.45 6.85 4.76
CA PHE A 166 0.81 8.15 4.58
C PHE A 166 1.33 8.84 3.33
N GLU A 167 0.43 9.30 2.49
CA GLU A 167 0.73 10.20 1.39
C GLU A 167 0.22 11.60 1.72
N PHE A 168 1.12 12.54 1.88
CA PHE A 168 0.83 13.93 2.14
C PHE A 168 0.78 14.73 0.84
N ARG A 169 -0.16 15.69 0.76
CA ARG A 169 -0.36 16.56 -0.39
C ARG A 169 -0.18 18.05 -0.05
N HIS A 170 -0.21 18.41 1.23
CA HIS A 170 0.07 19.77 1.70
C HIS A 170 1.52 19.85 2.18
N PRO A 171 2.30 20.89 1.77
CA PRO A 171 3.74 20.97 2.05
C PRO A 171 4.09 21.04 3.55
N SER A 172 3.19 21.53 4.38
CA SER A 172 3.43 21.65 5.83
C SER A 172 3.62 20.31 6.56
N TRP A 173 3.30 19.16 5.91
CA TRP A 173 3.52 17.84 6.47
C TRP A 173 4.96 17.34 6.35
N PHE A 174 5.78 17.93 5.46
CA PHE A 174 7.15 17.49 5.22
C PHE A 174 8.13 18.13 6.21
N VAL A 175 7.95 17.80 7.49
CA VAL A 175 8.77 18.27 8.61
C VAL A 175 9.26 17.12 9.47
N PRO A 176 10.43 17.24 10.15
CA PRO A 176 11.01 16.16 10.95
C PRO A 176 10.04 15.57 11.99
N ALA A 177 9.29 16.41 12.70
CA ALA A 177 8.36 15.93 13.72
C ALA A 177 7.25 15.00 13.20
N VAL A 178 6.82 15.16 11.93
CA VAL A 178 5.88 14.25 11.27
C VAL A 178 6.57 12.95 10.87
N ALA A 179 7.79 13.05 10.33
CA ALA A 179 8.58 11.88 9.98
C ALA A 179 8.86 11.00 11.22
N ASP A 180 9.25 11.61 12.32
CA ASP A 180 9.50 10.92 13.60
C ASP A 180 8.23 10.28 14.16
N ALA A 181 7.07 10.95 14.08
CA ALA A 181 5.81 10.42 14.56
C ALA A 181 5.37 9.18 13.73
N ILE A 182 5.47 9.26 12.40
CA ILE A 182 5.13 8.15 11.50
C ILE A 182 6.08 6.97 11.71
N ALA A 183 7.40 7.22 11.72
CA ALA A 183 8.41 6.16 11.92
C ALA A 183 8.28 5.52 13.30
N GLY A 184 8.06 6.32 14.35
CA GLY A 184 7.89 5.84 15.73
C GLY A 184 6.66 4.95 15.90
N ALA A 185 5.62 5.17 15.10
CA ALA A 185 4.43 4.30 15.05
C ALA A 185 4.60 3.09 14.10
N GLY A 186 5.78 2.87 13.50
CA GLY A 186 6.04 1.80 12.54
C GLY A 186 5.44 2.03 11.16
N GLY A 187 5.06 3.27 10.85
CA GLY A 187 4.49 3.65 9.57
C GLY A 187 5.52 4.11 8.55
N THR A 188 5.06 4.33 7.33
CA THR A 188 5.86 4.77 6.18
C THR A 188 5.31 6.07 5.61
N ILE A 189 6.17 6.94 5.10
CA ILE A 189 5.76 8.08 4.28
C ILE A 189 5.93 7.71 2.81
N VAL A 190 4.85 7.86 2.05
CA VAL A 190 4.85 7.67 0.59
C VAL A 190 5.52 8.85 -0.08
N LEU A 191 6.45 8.59 -0.97
CA LEU A 191 6.97 9.60 -1.88
C LEU A 191 6.06 9.67 -3.12
N ALA A 192 5.34 10.78 -3.26
CA ALA A 192 4.56 11.08 -4.45
C ALA A 192 5.50 11.63 -5.52
N SER A 193 5.62 10.93 -6.65
CA SER A 193 6.43 11.32 -7.80
C SER A 193 5.51 11.86 -8.90
N GLY A 194 5.79 13.03 -9.39
CA GLY A 194 4.95 13.71 -10.38
C GLY A 194 3.61 14.23 -9.82
N GLY A 195 2.77 14.70 -10.72
CA GLY A 195 1.48 15.27 -10.35
C GLY A 195 1.58 16.68 -9.74
N THR A 196 0.42 17.25 -9.38
CA THR A 196 0.28 18.62 -8.85
C THR A 196 0.88 18.82 -7.46
N HIS A 197 1.06 17.73 -6.71
CA HIS A 197 1.52 17.78 -5.31
C HIS A 197 2.61 16.71 -5.06
N PRO A 198 3.78 16.82 -5.71
CA PRO A 198 4.87 15.88 -5.46
C PRO A 198 5.45 16.06 -4.06
N THR A 199 6.03 14.98 -3.55
CA THR A 199 6.91 15.08 -2.38
C THR A 199 8.16 15.86 -2.74
N PRO A 200 8.67 16.77 -1.88
CA PRO A 200 9.93 17.46 -2.14
C PRO A 200 11.06 16.48 -2.43
N ASP A 201 11.88 16.75 -3.45
CA ASP A 201 12.92 15.81 -3.92
C ASP A 201 13.94 15.48 -2.83
N ALA A 202 14.28 16.45 -1.97
CA ALA A 202 15.19 16.24 -0.86
C ALA A 202 14.58 15.46 0.32
N PHE A 203 13.27 15.17 0.31
CA PHE A 203 12.62 14.46 1.42
C PHE A 203 13.03 12.98 1.42
N PRO A 204 13.55 12.44 2.55
CA PRO A 204 14.06 11.08 2.59
C PRO A 204 12.93 10.04 2.61
N PHE A 205 13.28 8.79 2.34
CA PHE A 205 12.39 7.67 2.69
C PHE A 205 12.29 7.53 4.22
N VAL A 206 11.06 7.44 4.72
CA VAL A 206 10.74 7.35 6.15
C VAL A 206 9.96 6.07 6.43
N GLY A 207 10.38 5.35 7.46
CA GLY A 207 9.69 4.15 7.94
C GLY A 207 10.26 2.82 7.45
N PRO A 208 9.62 1.70 7.79
CA PRO A 208 10.13 0.35 7.54
C PRO A 208 9.99 -0.11 6.08
N LEU A 209 9.20 0.59 5.28
CA LEU A 209 9.02 0.30 3.85
C LEU A 209 9.52 1.46 3.01
N CYS A 210 9.87 1.18 1.76
CA CYS A 210 10.02 2.20 0.74
C CYS A 210 8.73 2.25 -0.09
N SER A 211 8.04 3.37 -0.11
CA SER A 211 6.76 3.48 -0.82
C SER A 211 6.74 4.68 -1.75
N VAL A 212 6.44 4.43 -3.02
CA VAL A 212 6.35 5.47 -4.05
C VAL A 212 5.01 5.35 -4.78
N ARG A 213 4.36 6.47 -5.01
CA ARG A 213 3.20 6.57 -5.91
C ARG A 213 3.50 7.53 -7.04
N VAL A 214 3.38 7.02 -8.25
CA VAL A 214 3.65 7.79 -9.47
C VAL A 214 2.34 8.39 -9.96
N HIS A 215 2.34 9.71 -10.10
CA HIS A 215 1.20 10.48 -10.60
C HIS A 215 1.60 11.20 -11.89
N SER A 216 0.62 11.51 -12.73
CA SER A 216 0.82 12.36 -13.91
C SER A 216 -0.33 13.35 -14.00
N ASP A 217 0.00 14.60 -14.22
CA ASP A 217 -0.98 15.65 -14.55
C ASP A 217 -1.32 15.63 -16.04
N LEU A 218 -0.44 15.05 -16.84
CA LEU A 218 -0.60 14.90 -18.29
C LEU A 218 -1.27 13.55 -18.56
N CYS A 219 -2.60 13.57 -18.71
CA CYS A 219 -3.41 12.36 -18.87
C CYS A 219 -3.02 11.49 -20.08
N ASP A 220 -2.29 12.03 -21.05
CA ASP A 220 -2.08 11.41 -22.36
C ASP A 220 -0.66 10.92 -22.62
N ILE A 221 0.26 11.08 -21.67
CA ILE A 221 1.68 10.74 -21.86
C ILE A 221 2.15 9.89 -20.67
N GLY A 222 2.80 8.76 -21.00
CA GLY A 222 3.55 7.97 -20.02
C GLY A 222 4.84 8.66 -19.57
N LEU A 223 5.56 8.06 -18.64
CA LEU A 223 6.86 8.58 -18.21
C LEU A 223 7.89 8.52 -19.34
N THR A 224 8.75 9.52 -19.40
CA THR A 224 9.94 9.51 -20.25
C THR A 224 10.99 8.50 -19.73
N ASP A 225 11.98 8.18 -20.54
CA ASP A 225 13.10 7.31 -20.11
C ASP A 225 13.93 7.98 -19.00
N GLU A 226 14.03 9.30 -19.02
CA GLU A 226 14.73 10.08 -18.01
C GLU A 226 13.98 10.02 -16.65
N GLU A 227 12.66 10.16 -16.65
CA GLU A 227 11.85 10.03 -15.43
C GLU A 227 11.91 8.60 -14.85
N ILE A 228 11.95 7.57 -15.69
CA ILE A 228 12.18 6.19 -15.25
C ILE A 228 13.59 6.05 -14.63
N ALA A 229 14.63 6.62 -15.24
CA ALA A 229 15.98 6.58 -14.68
C ALA A 229 16.12 7.32 -13.36
N GLN A 230 15.45 8.47 -13.21
CA GLN A 230 15.38 9.21 -11.96
C GLN A 230 14.69 8.39 -10.86
N LEU A 231 13.56 7.73 -11.18
CA LEU A 231 12.90 6.82 -10.27
C LEU A 231 13.83 5.68 -9.82
N VAL A 232 14.53 5.03 -10.75
CA VAL A 232 15.48 3.95 -10.42
C VAL A 232 16.55 4.45 -9.45
N THR A 233 17.16 5.60 -9.73
CA THR A 233 18.17 6.22 -8.87
C THR A 233 17.60 6.48 -7.47
N ARG A 234 16.37 6.99 -7.40
CA ARG A 234 15.68 7.25 -6.12
C ARG A 234 15.42 5.95 -5.36
N LEU A 235 14.92 4.92 -6.04
CA LEU A 235 14.63 3.62 -5.43
C LEU A 235 15.90 2.91 -4.96
N ALA A 236 17.00 3.01 -5.69
CA ALA A 236 18.29 2.44 -5.29
C ALA A 236 18.77 2.98 -3.93
N SER A 237 18.44 4.23 -3.58
CA SER A 237 18.79 4.83 -2.27
C SER A 237 18.02 4.22 -1.08
N CYS A 238 17.08 3.32 -1.34
CA CYS A 238 16.24 2.65 -0.32
C CYS A 238 16.20 1.13 -0.54
N SER A 239 17.29 0.54 -1.03
CA SER A 239 17.37 -0.89 -1.37
C SER A 239 17.55 -1.81 -0.15
N ASP A 240 17.66 -1.25 1.04
CA ASP A 240 17.79 -1.97 2.33
C ASP A 240 16.45 -2.42 2.93
N ARG A 241 15.33 -2.01 2.34
CA ARG A 241 13.96 -2.24 2.83
C ARG A 241 13.03 -2.72 1.72
N PRO A 242 11.96 -3.51 2.05
CA PRO A 242 10.93 -3.87 1.08
C PRO A 242 10.29 -2.62 0.47
N GLY A 243 10.09 -2.65 -0.85
CA GLY A 243 9.61 -1.49 -1.59
C GLY A 243 8.31 -1.73 -2.35
N PHE A 244 7.47 -0.69 -2.41
CA PHE A 244 6.24 -0.66 -3.18
C PHE A 244 6.22 0.54 -4.11
N VAL A 245 5.93 0.31 -5.39
CA VAL A 245 5.71 1.37 -6.37
C VAL A 245 4.37 1.17 -7.04
N TYR A 246 3.49 2.16 -6.96
CA TYR A 246 2.17 2.13 -7.59
C TYR A 246 2.01 3.25 -8.61
N PHE A 247 1.76 2.86 -9.85
CA PHE A 247 1.47 3.79 -10.93
C PHE A 247 -0.01 4.15 -10.93
N ASN A 248 -0.32 5.45 -10.79
CA ASN A 248 -1.67 6.02 -10.79
C ASN A 248 -1.94 6.90 -12.03
N ASN A 249 -1.06 6.86 -13.02
CA ASN A 249 -1.17 7.53 -14.31
C ASN A 249 -1.82 6.59 -15.34
N ASP A 250 -3.06 6.14 -15.09
CA ASP A 250 -3.66 5.01 -15.79
C ASP A 250 -4.34 5.32 -17.13
N ALA A 251 -4.41 6.59 -17.55
CA ALA A 251 -4.91 6.96 -18.87
C ALA A 251 -4.20 6.16 -19.96
N PHE A 252 -4.95 5.65 -20.94
CA PHE A 252 -4.45 4.82 -22.05
C PHE A 252 -3.61 3.59 -21.65
N ALA A 253 -3.72 3.11 -20.41
CA ALA A 253 -2.90 2.04 -19.82
C ALA A 253 -1.41 2.41 -19.64
N HIS A 254 -1.06 3.69 -19.55
CA HIS A 254 0.30 4.14 -19.29
C HIS A 254 0.83 3.57 -17.97
N ALA A 255 -0.01 3.47 -16.93
CA ALA A 255 0.37 2.85 -15.65
C ALA A 255 0.98 1.44 -15.83
N VAL A 256 0.38 0.61 -16.70
CA VAL A 256 0.88 -0.74 -16.99
C VAL A 256 2.21 -0.68 -17.74
N HIS A 257 2.27 0.18 -18.77
CA HIS A 257 3.47 0.33 -19.60
C HIS A 257 4.66 0.81 -18.78
N ASP A 258 4.47 1.85 -18.00
CA ASP A 258 5.53 2.44 -17.19
C ASP A 258 5.94 1.53 -16.02
N ALA A 259 5.00 0.79 -15.40
CA ALA A 259 5.32 -0.23 -14.41
C ALA A 259 6.23 -1.33 -14.99
N ARG A 260 5.97 -1.78 -16.22
CA ARG A 260 6.84 -2.74 -16.93
C ARG A 260 8.23 -2.17 -17.18
N ARG A 261 8.31 -0.93 -17.67
CA ARG A 261 9.59 -0.26 -17.95
C ARG A 261 10.40 -0.09 -16.67
N LEU A 262 9.77 0.33 -15.58
CA LEU A 262 10.44 0.46 -14.28
C LEU A 262 10.95 -0.90 -13.79
N ARG A 263 10.15 -1.96 -13.85
CA ARG A 263 10.58 -3.31 -13.45
C ARG A 263 11.81 -3.76 -14.22
N GLN A 264 11.83 -3.57 -15.55
CA GLN A 264 12.97 -3.90 -16.39
C GLN A 264 14.21 -3.05 -16.03
N ALA A 265 14.01 -1.77 -15.75
CA ALA A 265 15.11 -0.87 -15.38
C ALA A 265 15.72 -1.27 -14.01
N LEU A 266 14.89 -1.56 -13.00
CA LEU A 266 15.35 -2.06 -11.70
C LEU A 266 16.14 -3.37 -11.83
N GLN A 267 15.67 -4.30 -12.66
CA GLN A 267 16.38 -5.56 -12.93
C GLN A 267 17.75 -5.35 -13.59
N ARG A 268 17.87 -4.38 -14.52
CA ARG A 268 19.17 -4.05 -15.14
C ARG A 268 20.17 -3.50 -14.12
N GLU A 269 19.69 -2.77 -13.13
CA GLU A 269 20.51 -2.25 -12.02
C GLU A 269 20.74 -3.27 -10.89
N GLY A 270 20.33 -4.53 -11.09
CA GLY A 270 20.52 -5.60 -10.10
C GLY A 270 19.62 -5.48 -8.86
N LEU A 271 18.59 -4.64 -8.91
CA LEU A 271 17.62 -4.51 -7.83
C LEU A 271 16.56 -5.60 -7.95
N PRO A 272 16.33 -6.41 -6.88
CA PRO A 272 15.35 -7.49 -6.93
C PRO A 272 13.92 -6.97 -7.11
N VAL A 273 13.18 -7.52 -8.09
CA VAL A 273 11.79 -7.17 -8.39
C VAL A 273 10.95 -8.43 -8.52
N ALA A 274 9.75 -8.47 -7.89
CA ALA A 274 8.79 -9.57 -7.98
C ALA A 274 7.74 -9.37 -9.07
#